data_37bb1a62c1bb3a06998c1c2a1209ae18
#
_entry.id   37bb1a62c1bb3a06998c1c2a1209ae18
#
_cell.length_a   1.000
_cell.length_b   1.000
_cell.length_c   1.000
_cell.angle_alpha   90.00
_cell.angle_beta   90.00
_cell.angle_gamma   90.00
#
_symmetry.space_group_name_H-M   'P 1'
#
loop_
_entity.id
_entity.type
_entity.pdbx_description
1 polymer ?
#
loop_
_entity_poly.entity_id
_entity_poly.type
_entity_poly.pdbx_seq_one_letter_code
_entity_poly.pdbx_strand_id
1 'polypeptide(L)'
;MRRTLKTLHELILYASPKAQKSGLSAEFQGNLNIKLDTCCEYWAKTAHLQPFRYPFSMQAISHFLSMTQQANHPILTHYHSFRDEISGPVASRWVSKIANLLASDLSNDLFGNADTPSSILIELPAGWQATFWQVSGDLMGWKTQNTLFSQHLPSNAFSFDVHVSDELATLEASTAAWRLAHSTAPLAMRWRGSLPSGILDALSELMAQSDQFEYEALESAPSMKDYLAQVDSVEEALLKEAAAQGQPTRVGLYRESFPSAALLTRLWMDGHSVVVVDKSQYTFEKAQEIFASEKVRLVVD
;
A
#
# COMPACT_ATOMS: atom_id res chain seq x y z
N MET A 1 7.00 14.49 20.25
CA MET A 1 6.64 13.40 21.16
C MET A 1 7.79 12.42 21.44
N ARG A 2 8.54 11.90 20.46
CA ARG A 2 9.71 11.01 20.68
C ARG A 2 10.83 11.62 21.56
N ARG A 3 11.08 12.93 21.49
CA ARG A 3 12.07 13.62 22.36
C ARG A 3 11.68 13.63 23.84
N THR A 4 10.39 13.76 24.14
CA THR A 4 9.88 13.81 25.53
C THR A 4 9.95 12.45 26.23
N LEU A 5 9.72 11.35 25.50
CA LEU A 5 9.84 9.99 26.04
C LEU A 5 11.28 9.59 26.30
N LYS A 6 12.22 10.01 25.44
CA LYS A 6 13.65 9.75 25.64
C LYS A 6 14.18 10.45 26.88
N THR A 7 13.75 11.69 27.14
CA THR A 7 14.12 12.47 28.33
C THR A 7 13.59 11.84 29.62
N LEU A 8 12.40 11.24 29.56
CA LEU A 8 11.82 10.56 30.74
C LEU A 8 12.56 9.24 31.04
N HIS A 9 12.95 8.48 30.01
CA HIS A 9 13.70 7.23 30.18
C HIS A 9 15.12 7.50 30.70
N GLU A 10 15.77 8.55 30.24
CA GLU A 10 17.10 8.97 30.74
C GLU A 10 17.04 9.51 32.16
N LEU A 11 15.96 10.21 32.53
CA LEU A 11 15.77 10.67 33.94
C LEU A 11 15.57 9.50 34.90
N ILE A 12 14.88 8.44 34.53
CA ILE A 12 14.70 7.25 35.36
C ILE A 12 16.01 6.47 35.52
N LEU A 13 16.82 6.39 34.47
CA LEU A 13 18.13 5.73 34.50
C LEU A 13 19.18 6.51 35.30
N TYR A 14 19.08 7.84 35.38
CA TYR A 14 20.01 8.68 36.16
C TYR A 14 19.69 8.72 37.63
N ALA A 15 18.45 8.48 38.04
CA ALA A 15 18.05 8.46 39.46
C ALA A 15 18.42 7.17 40.22
N SER A 16 18.69 6.08 39.51
CA SER A 16 18.86 4.73 40.09
C SER A 16 20.19 4.44 40.78
N PRO A 17 21.38 4.93 40.36
CA PRO A 17 22.64 4.47 40.98
C PRO A 17 23.13 5.31 42.18
N LYS A 18 22.60 6.49 42.43
CA LYS A 18 23.06 7.38 43.53
C LYS A 18 22.25 7.31 44.82
N ALA A 19 21.02 6.82 44.73
CA ALA A 19 20.14 6.72 45.91
C ALA A 19 20.52 5.57 46.88
N GLN A 20 21.33 4.61 46.46
CA GLN A 20 21.75 3.47 47.29
C GLN A 20 22.98 3.72 48.16
N LYS A 21 23.65 4.86 48.08
CA LYS A 21 24.90 5.13 48.79
C LYS A 21 24.85 6.22 49.87
N SER A 22 23.73 6.87 50.11
CA SER A 22 23.60 7.85 51.18
C SER A 22 22.34 7.57 51.98
N GLY A 23 22.47 7.47 53.31
CA GLY A 23 21.40 7.10 54.26
C GLY A 23 20.21 8.08 54.38
N LEU A 24 19.83 8.71 53.27
CA LEU A 24 18.69 9.63 53.12
C LEU A 24 17.46 8.93 52.48
N SER A 25 17.35 7.61 52.66
CA SER A 25 16.42 6.79 51.88
C SER A 25 14.92 6.94 52.20
N ALA A 26 14.55 7.32 53.42
CA ALA A 26 13.14 7.27 53.80
C ALA A 26 12.32 8.49 53.40
N GLU A 27 12.87 9.71 53.52
CA GLU A 27 12.12 10.93 53.13
C GLU A 27 12.06 11.15 51.62
N PHE A 28 13.09 10.70 50.88
CA PHE A 28 13.09 10.85 49.42
C PHE A 28 12.17 9.84 48.74
N GLN A 29 12.03 8.61 49.28
CA GLN A 29 11.08 7.62 48.77
C GLN A 29 9.62 8.05 49.02
N GLY A 30 9.30 8.64 50.18
CA GLY A 30 7.96 9.15 50.43
C GLY A 30 7.53 10.25 49.45
N ASN A 31 8.40 11.21 49.18
CA ASN A 31 8.11 12.29 48.23
C ASN A 31 8.08 11.83 46.75
N LEU A 32 8.85 10.79 46.38
CA LEU A 32 8.80 10.22 45.03
C LEU A 32 7.51 9.42 44.79
N ASN A 33 7.06 8.68 45.82
CA ASN A 33 5.80 7.93 45.74
C ASN A 33 4.57 8.86 45.67
N ILE A 34 4.55 9.96 46.42
CA ILE A 34 3.47 10.95 46.36
C ILE A 34 3.41 11.59 44.95
N LYS A 35 4.56 11.88 44.31
CA LYS A 35 4.59 12.41 42.94
C LYS A 35 4.21 11.38 41.90
N LEU A 36 4.54 10.11 42.09
CA LEU A 36 4.14 9.02 41.19
C LEU A 36 2.64 8.73 41.29
N ASP A 37 2.09 8.70 42.50
CA ASP A 37 0.66 8.51 42.71
C ASP A 37 -0.14 9.70 42.12
N THR A 38 0.34 10.93 42.25
CA THR A 38 -0.28 12.12 41.65
C THR A 38 -0.18 12.09 40.12
N CYS A 39 0.93 11.60 39.56
CA CYS A 39 1.05 11.38 38.12
C CYS A 39 0.12 10.28 37.65
N CYS A 40 -0.01 9.17 38.36
CA CYS A 40 -0.93 8.08 38.02
C CYS A 40 -2.40 8.51 38.11
N GLU A 41 -2.76 9.30 39.16
CA GLU A 41 -4.12 9.87 39.24
C GLU A 41 -4.40 10.94 38.17
N TYR A 42 -3.40 11.73 37.80
CA TYR A 42 -3.53 12.69 36.70
C TYR A 42 -3.69 11.95 35.36
N TRP A 43 -2.93 10.88 35.13
CA TRP A 43 -3.08 10.01 33.97
C TRP A 43 -4.42 9.27 33.99
N ALA A 44 -4.87 8.78 35.12
CA ALA A 44 -6.18 8.11 35.22
C ALA A 44 -7.36 9.09 35.01
N LYS A 45 -7.22 10.35 35.44
CA LYS A 45 -8.24 11.39 35.19
C LYS A 45 -8.18 11.98 33.78
N THR A 46 -7.02 11.98 33.12
CA THR A 46 -6.86 12.40 31.74
C THR A 46 -7.10 11.25 30.75
N ALA A 47 -7.14 9.99 31.20
CA ALA A 47 -7.50 8.85 30.36
C ALA A 47 -8.98 8.86 29.90
N HIS A 48 -9.82 9.77 30.45
CA HIS A 48 -11.11 10.14 29.85
C HIS A 48 -10.99 11.15 28.71
N LEU A 49 -9.78 11.67 28.41
CA LEU A 49 -9.53 12.31 27.14
C LEU A 49 -9.43 11.22 26.08
N GLN A 50 -10.51 11.08 25.35
CA GLN A 50 -10.80 10.29 24.15
C GLN A 50 -9.63 9.40 23.71
N PRO A 51 -9.88 8.11 23.42
CA PRO A 51 -8.85 7.31 22.76
C PRO A 51 -8.34 8.14 21.58
N PHE A 52 -7.03 8.28 21.47
CA PHE A 52 -6.39 8.85 20.29
C PHE A 52 -7.05 8.17 19.10
N ARG A 53 -8.01 8.83 18.46
CA ARG A 53 -8.53 8.41 17.19
C ARG A 53 -7.37 8.65 16.23
N TYR A 54 -6.59 7.59 16.00
CA TYR A 54 -5.78 7.55 14.80
C TYR A 54 -6.72 7.90 13.65
N PRO A 55 -6.39 8.87 12.82
CA PRO A 55 -7.22 9.15 11.65
C PRO A 55 -7.45 7.83 10.92
N PHE A 56 -8.69 7.53 10.58
CA PHE A 56 -9.14 6.25 9.98
C PHE A 56 -8.33 5.87 8.73
N SER A 57 -7.68 6.84 8.08
CA SER A 57 -6.85 6.69 6.91
C SER A 57 -5.54 5.93 7.13
N MET A 58 -4.84 6.17 8.27
CA MET A 58 -3.64 5.40 8.62
C MET A 58 -3.92 3.89 8.75
N GLN A 59 -5.16 3.54 9.08
CA GLN A 59 -5.53 2.14 9.26
C GLN A 59 -5.64 1.38 7.93
N ALA A 60 -5.99 2.03 6.81
CA ALA A 60 -6.23 1.33 5.54
C ALA A 60 -4.93 0.73 4.96
N ILE A 61 -3.90 1.53 4.75
CA ILE A 61 -2.64 1.03 4.22
C ILE A 61 -1.95 0.08 5.21
N SER A 62 -1.93 0.41 6.49
CA SER A 62 -1.33 -0.46 7.52
C SER A 62 -2.07 -1.79 7.63
N HIS A 63 -3.41 -1.78 7.50
CA HIS A 63 -4.21 -3.00 7.50
C HIS A 63 -3.90 -3.85 6.27
N PHE A 64 -3.85 -3.26 5.07
CA PHE A 64 -3.47 -3.96 3.84
C PHE A 64 -2.10 -4.63 3.97
N LEU A 65 -1.08 -3.88 4.41
CA LEU A 65 0.28 -4.38 4.57
C LEU A 65 0.36 -5.52 5.58
N SER A 66 -0.33 -5.40 6.71
CA SER A 66 -0.35 -6.45 7.75
C SER A 66 -0.98 -7.73 7.22
N MET A 67 -2.12 -7.65 6.53
CA MET A 67 -2.82 -8.82 5.99
C MET A 67 -2.02 -9.51 4.89
N THR A 68 -1.47 -8.76 3.95
CA THR A 68 -0.68 -9.32 2.85
C THR A 68 0.63 -9.92 3.34
N GLN A 69 1.29 -9.29 4.31
CA GLN A 69 2.54 -9.81 4.88
C GLN A 69 2.36 -11.17 5.57
N GLN A 70 1.18 -11.44 6.12
CA GLN A 70 0.88 -12.71 6.81
C GLN A 70 0.45 -13.83 5.85
N ALA A 71 0.17 -13.54 4.58
CA ALA A 71 -0.25 -14.53 3.61
C ALA A 71 0.90 -15.46 3.23
N ASN A 72 0.81 -16.74 3.63
CA ASN A 72 1.84 -17.76 3.39
C ASN A 72 1.72 -18.45 2.02
N HIS A 73 0.92 -17.89 1.11
CA HIS A 73 0.65 -18.42 -0.22
C HIS A 73 0.72 -17.29 -1.25
N PRO A 74 0.87 -17.60 -2.56
CA PRO A 74 0.74 -16.61 -3.60
C PRO A 74 -0.63 -15.92 -3.53
N ILE A 75 -0.65 -14.60 -3.43
CA ILE A 75 -1.90 -13.83 -3.44
C ILE A 75 -2.39 -13.58 -4.86
N LEU A 76 -1.46 -13.53 -5.82
CA LEU A 76 -1.74 -13.34 -7.24
C LEU A 76 -0.87 -14.27 -8.06
N THR A 77 -1.48 -14.98 -9.01
CA THR A 77 -0.80 -15.64 -10.12
C THR A 77 -1.45 -15.15 -11.41
N HIS A 78 -0.67 -14.60 -12.33
CA HIS A 78 -1.16 -14.07 -13.59
C HIS A 78 -0.55 -14.82 -14.77
N TYR A 79 -1.40 -15.40 -15.60
CA TYR A 79 -1.07 -16.05 -16.85
C TYR A 79 -1.41 -15.12 -18.02
N HIS A 80 -0.37 -14.53 -18.58
CA HIS A 80 -0.40 -13.74 -19.82
C HIS A 80 0.64 -14.32 -20.81
N SER A 81 1.53 -13.54 -21.42
CA SER A 81 2.61 -14.07 -22.26
C SER A 81 3.61 -14.96 -21.49
N PHE A 82 3.65 -14.84 -20.16
CA PHE A 82 4.39 -15.69 -19.22
C PHE A 82 3.59 -15.82 -17.91
N ARG A 83 4.12 -16.56 -16.95
CA ARG A 83 3.49 -16.74 -15.63
C ARG A 83 4.19 -15.87 -14.60
N ASP A 84 3.45 -14.91 -14.07
CA ASP A 84 3.85 -14.15 -12.88
C ASP A 84 3.24 -14.75 -11.62
N GLU A 85 4.01 -14.77 -10.53
CA GLU A 85 3.51 -15.16 -9.22
C GLU A 85 4.03 -14.20 -8.15
N ILE A 86 3.10 -13.65 -7.38
CA ILE A 86 3.38 -12.69 -6.31
C ILE A 86 2.89 -13.25 -4.98
N SER A 87 3.80 -13.42 -4.03
CA SER A 87 3.45 -13.77 -2.66
C SER A 87 3.02 -12.52 -1.87
N GLY A 88 2.26 -12.74 -0.79
CA GLY A 88 1.83 -11.63 0.07
C GLY A 88 2.98 -10.78 0.62
N PRO A 89 4.06 -11.36 1.17
CA PRO A 89 5.22 -10.58 1.62
C PRO A 89 5.90 -9.77 0.50
N VAL A 90 5.90 -10.27 -0.75
CA VAL A 90 6.42 -9.51 -1.90
C VAL A 90 5.51 -8.34 -2.21
N ALA A 91 4.19 -8.54 -2.25
CA ALA A 91 3.22 -7.47 -2.45
C ALA A 91 3.33 -6.39 -1.37
N SER A 92 3.39 -6.79 -0.09
CA SER A 92 3.57 -5.86 1.04
C SER A 92 4.81 -4.98 0.86
N ARG A 93 5.95 -5.57 0.47
CA ARG A 93 7.19 -4.81 0.24
C ARG A 93 7.06 -3.82 -0.92
N TRP A 94 6.49 -4.22 -2.05
CA TRP A 94 6.31 -3.33 -3.19
C TRP A 94 5.36 -2.17 -2.86
N VAL A 95 4.23 -2.45 -2.23
CA VAL A 95 3.28 -1.40 -1.80
C VAL A 95 3.94 -0.47 -0.79
N SER A 96 4.73 -0.98 0.18
CA SER A 96 5.48 -0.13 1.11
C SER A 96 6.47 0.79 0.40
N LYS A 97 7.24 0.25 -0.55
CA LYS A 97 8.23 1.04 -1.32
C LYS A 97 7.56 2.14 -2.15
N ILE A 98 6.46 1.81 -2.85
CA ILE A 98 5.71 2.79 -3.64
C ILE A 98 5.12 3.86 -2.71
N ALA A 99 4.48 3.47 -1.61
CA ALA A 99 3.90 4.40 -0.66
C ALA A 99 4.97 5.32 -0.02
N ASN A 100 6.15 4.78 0.31
CA ASN A 100 7.27 5.58 0.81
C ASN A 100 7.75 6.59 -0.24
N LEU A 101 7.92 6.17 -1.49
CA LEU A 101 8.33 7.05 -2.59
C LEU A 101 7.31 8.19 -2.81
N LEU A 102 6.02 7.86 -2.80
CA LEU A 102 4.94 8.84 -2.93
C LEU A 102 4.93 9.83 -1.75
N ALA A 103 5.19 9.37 -0.53
CA ALA A 103 5.14 10.19 0.67
C ALA A 103 6.38 11.07 0.86
N SER A 104 7.56 10.62 0.42
CA SER A 104 8.83 11.32 0.65
C SER A 104 9.22 12.21 -0.52
N ASP A 105 9.48 11.58 -1.67
CA ASP A 105 10.22 12.24 -2.75
C ASP A 105 9.30 12.88 -3.79
N LEU A 106 8.05 12.39 -3.90
CA LEU A 106 7.10 12.81 -4.91
C LEU A 106 5.93 13.63 -4.35
N SER A 107 5.86 13.81 -3.03
CA SER A 107 4.75 14.56 -2.42
C SER A 107 4.86 16.06 -2.70
N ASN A 108 3.72 16.71 -2.96
CA ASN A 108 3.64 18.15 -3.16
C ASN A 108 3.87 18.96 -1.87
N ASP A 109 3.89 18.34 -0.70
CA ASP A 109 4.16 19.00 0.58
C ASP A 109 5.53 19.68 0.60
N LEU A 110 6.50 19.17 -0.17
CA LEU A 110 7.82 19.79 -0.35
C LEU A 110 7.74 21.18 -1.02
N PHE A 111 6.65 21.49 -1.71
CA PHE A 111 6.44 22.76 -2.42
C PHE A 111 5.38 23.66 -1.77
N GLY A 112 4.86 23.29 -0.59
CA GLY A 112 3.96 24.14 0.20
C GLY A 112 2.51 24.23 -0.28
N ASN A 113 2.04 23.28 -1.10
CA ASN A 113 0.66 23.17 -1.58
C ASN A 113 -0.12 22.06 -0.85
N ALA A 114 -0.05 22.07 0.49
CA ALA A 114 -0.67 21.05 1.34
C ALA A 114 -2.19 20.85 1.14
N ASP A 115 -2.89 21.81 0.54
CA ASP A 115 -4.35 21.78 0.38
C ASP A 115 -4.83 21.03 -0.87
N THR A 116 -3.93 20.62 -1.78
CA THR A 116 -4.30 19.92 -3.02
C THR A 116 -3.87 18.47 -2.96
N PRO A 117 -4.80 17.49 -3.05
CA PRO A 117 -4.40 16.09 -3.08
C PRO A 117 -3.48 15.86 -4.28
N SER A 118 -2.34 15.24 -4.03
CA SER A 118 -1.41 14.81 -5.07
C SER A 118 -2.07 13.84 -6.05
N SER A 119 -1.65 13.85 -7.29
CA SER A 119 -2.28 13.10 -8.38
C SER A 119 -1.27 12.26 -9.16
N ILE A 120 -1.66 11.03 -9.51
CA ILE A 120 -0.81 10.09 -10.24
C ILE A 120 -1.57 9.51 -11.45
N LEU A 121 -0.91 9.53 -12.61
CA LEU A 121 -1.32 8.81 -13.81
C LEU A 121 -0.47 7.56 -13.96
N ILE A 122 -1.13 6.42 -14.12
CA ILE A 122 -0.50 5.10 -14.30
C ILE A 122 -0.84 4.60 -15.69
N GLU A 123 0.17 4.52 -16.54
CA GLU A 123 0.10 3.98 -17.91
C GLU A 123 1.05 2.79 -18.02
N LEU A 124 0.72 1.71 -17.34
CA LEU A 124 1.45 0.45 -17.35
C LEU A 124 0.59 -0.66 -17.90
N PRO A 125 1.17 -1.70 -18.51
CA PRO A 125 0.44 -2.90 -18.90
C PRO A 125 -0.31 -3.54 -17.75
N ALA A 126 -1.37 -4.26 -18.06
CA ALA A 126 -2.17 -5.02 -17.11
C ALA A 126 -1.31 -6.00 -16.31
N GLY A 127 -1.32 -5.89 -14.99
CA GLY A 127 -0.52 -6.74 -14.14
C GLY A 127 -0.34 -6.20 -12.72
N TRP A 128 0.49 -6.89 -11.96
CA TRP A 128 0.72 -6.57 -10.55
C TRP A 128 1.39 -5.20 -10.35
N GLN A 129 2.26 -4.76 -11.28
CA GLN A 129 2.92 -3.46 -11.18
C GLN A 129 1.90 -2.33 -11.20
N ALA A 130 1.03 -2.29 -12.22
CA ALA A 130 -0.04 -1.31 -12.33
C ALA A 130 -0.96 -1.33 -11.10
N THR A 131 -1.32 -2.54 -10.63
CA THR A 131 -2.16 -2.72 -9.44
C THR A 131 -1.50 -2.15 -8.18
N PHE A 132 -0.21 -2.42 -7.95
CA PHE A 132 0.45 -1.95 -6.73
C PHE A 132 0.66 -0.44 -6.73
N TRP A 133 0.95 0.17 -7.88
CA TRP A 133 0.96 1.62 -8.01
C TRP A 133 -0.41 2.21 -7.66
N GLN A 134 -1.48 1.63 -8.19
CA GLN A 134 -2.84 2.10 -7.90
C GLN A 134 -3.21 1.92 -6.43
N VAL A 135 -3.05 0.73 -5.87
CA VAL A 135 -3.35 0.45 -4.45
C VAL A 135 -2.57 1.39 -3.53
N SER A 136 -1.27 1.61 -3.82
CA SER A 136 -0.45 2.51 -3.00
C SER A 136 -0.96 3.95 -3.08
N GLY A 137 -1.22 4.47 -4.28
CA GLY A 137 -1.75 5.82 -4.47
C GLY A 137 -3.10 6.00 -3.78
N ASP A 138 -4.04 5.09 -4.03
CA ASP A 138 -5.40 5.14 -3.47
C ASP A 138 -5.38 5.10 -1.93
N LEU A 139 -4.62 4.16 -1.34
CA LEU A 139 -4.54 4.01 0.12
C LEU A 139 -3.74 5.13 0.79
N MET A 140 -2.89 5.85 0.04
CA MET A 140 -2.22 7.06 0.49
C MET A 140 -3.08 8.32 0.36
N GLY A 141 -4.23 8.27 -0.32
CA GLY A 141 -5.13 9.40 -0.53
C GLY A 141 -4.81 10.26 -1.77
N TRP A 142 -4.02 9.72 -2.67
CA TRP A 142 -3.72 10.36 -3.95
C TRP A 142 -4.90 10.23 -4.91
N LYS A 143 -5.05 11.17 -5.83
CA LYS A 143 -5.97 11.04 -6.98
C LYS A 143 -5.31 10.13 -8.01
N THR A 144 -5.68 8.87 -8.02
CA THR A 144 -5.09 7.86 -8.89
C THR A 144 -5.92 7.70 -10.15
N GLN A 145 -5.27 7.78 -11.31
CA GLN A 145 -5.86 7.41 -12.60
C GLN A 145 -5.00 6.33 -13.24
N ASN A 146 -5.65 5.20 -13.57
CA ASN A 146 -5.03 4.09 -14.26
C ASN A 146 -5.72 3.91 -15.62
N THR A 147 -4.95 3.95 -16.70
CA THR A 147 -5.47 3.87 -18.08
C THR A 147 -6.14 2.54 -18.37
N LEU A 148 -5.75 1.47 -17.69
CA LEU A 148 -6.38 0.14 -17.85
C LEU A 148 -7.86 0.12 -17.49
N PHE A 149 -8.28 0.98 -16.53
CA PHE A 149 -9.65 0.99 -16.00
C PHE A 149 -10.45 2.23 -16.43
N SER A 150 -9.81 3.18 -17.10
CA SER A 150 -10.43 4.43 -17.54
C SER A 150 -10.64 4.45 -19.04
N GLN A 151 -11.86 4.19 -19.50
CA GLN A 151 -12.20 4.19 -20.93
C GLN A 151 -12.14 5.56 -21.61
N HIS A 152 -12.05 6.65 -20.85
CA HIS A 152 -12.04 8.02 -21.36
C HIS A 152 -11.05 8.87 -20.57
N LEU A 153 -9.83 8.99 -21.08
CA LEU A 153 -8.98 10.11 -20.73
C LEU A 153 -9.54 11.37 -21.43
N PRO A 154 -9.97 12.40 -20.71
CA PRO A 154 -10.06 13.71 -21.32
C PRO A 154 -8.62 14.14 -21.62
N SER A 155 -8.22 14.03 -22.86
CA SER A 155 -6.84 14.14 -23.34
C SER A 155 -6.14 15.48 -23.06
N ASN A 156 -6.81 16.45 -22.44
CA ASN A 156 -6.27 17.82 -22.30
C ASN A 156 -6.65 18.57 -21.00
N ALA A 157 -7.22 17.93 -19.97
CA ALA A 157 -7.83 18.69 -18.88
C ALA A 157 -7.14 18.56 -17.50
N PHE A 158 -6.26 17.59 -17.28
CA PHE A 158 -5.65 17.39 -15.97
C PHE A 158 -4.12 17.30 -16.08
N SER A 159 -3.42 18.19 -15.38
CA SER A 159 -2.01 18.02 -15.07
C SER A 159 -1.91 17.06 -13.89
N PHE A 160 -1.22 15.95 -14.05
CA PHE A 160 -0.86 15.05 -12.95
C PHE A 160 0.47 15.48 -12.35
N ASP A 161 0.65 15.26 -11.06
CA ASP A 161 1.92 15.53 -10.39
C ASP A 161 2.95 14.45 -10.75
N VAL A 162 2.50 13.21 -10.81
CA VAL A 162 3.31 12.04 -11.15
C VAL A 162 2.74 11.31 -12.36
N HIS A 163 3.60 10.91 -13.28
CA HIS A 163 3.25 10.05 -14.41
C HIS A 163 4.19 8.85 -14.45
N VAL A 164 3.64 7.65 -14.34
CA VAL A 164 4.36 6.37 -14.42
C VAL A 164 3.98 5.65 -15.70
N SER A 165 4.96 5.32 -16.54
CA SER A 165 4.73 4.60 -17.80
C SER A 165 5.90 3.68 -18.15
N ASP A 166 5.66 2.63 -18.93
CA ASP A 166 6.69 1.79 -19.54
C ASP A 166 7.06 2.26 -20.97
N GLU A 167 6.41 3.33 -21.46
CA GLU A 167 6.67 3.94 -22.75
C GLU A 167 7.34 5.33 -22.62
N LEU A 168 8.58 5.46 -23.11
CA LEU A 168 9.33 6.73 -23.04
C LEU A 168 8.66 7.86 -23.81
N ALA A 169 8.09 7.57 -25.00
CA ALA A 169 7.45 8.59 -25.81
C ALA A 169 6.28 9.26 -25.07
N THR A 170 5.53 8.49 -24.30
CA THR A 170 4.42 8.98 -23.47
C THR A 170 4.95 9.88 -22.35
N LEU A 171 6.04 9.48 -21.70
CA LEU A 171 6.67 10.29 -20.64
C LEU A 171 7.31 11.57 -21.17
N GLU A 172 7.91 11.55 -22.36
CA GLU A 172 8.48 12.74 -23.01
C GLU A 172 7.39 13.77 -23.35
N ALA A 173 6.20 13.30 -23.75
CA ALA A 173 5.05 14.14 -24.05
C ALA A 173 4.33 14.64 -22.78
N SER A 174 4.61 14.05 -21.62
CA SER A 174 3.93 14.36 -20.37
C SER A 174 4.35 15.72 -19.80
N THR A 175 3.37 16.43 -19.21
CA THR A 175 3.57 17.68 -18.46
C THR A 175 3.67 17.45 -16.95
N ALA A 176 3.64 16.20 -16.47
CA ALA A 176 3.79 15.88 -15.07
C ALA A 176 5.12 16.37 -14.50
N ALA A 177 5.10 16.85 -13.27
CA ALA A 177 6.30 17.29 -12.57
C ALA A 177 7.31 16.15 -12.39
N TRP A 178 6.81 14.95 -12.07
CA TRP A 178 7.58 13.74 -11.92
C TRP A 178 7.21 12.72 -13.00
N ARG A 179 8.18 12.33 -13.81
CA ARG A 179 8.03 11.36 -14.89
C ARG A 179 8.88 10.14 -14.60
N LEU A 180 8.24 8.99 -14.44
CA LEU A 180 8.85 7.75 -13.96
C LEU A 180 8.75 6.67 -15.04
N ALA A 181 9.88 6.27 -15.60
CA ALA A 181 9.98 5.14 -16.51
C ALA A 181 10.02 3.84 -15.71
N HIS A 182 8.99 3.00 -15.86
CA HIS A 182 8.87 1.74 -15.13
C HIS A 182 9.05 0.55 -16.08
N SER A 183 10.12 -0.21 -15.93
CA SER A 183 10.29 -1.45 -16.72
C SER A 183 9.37 -2.55 -16.21
N THR A 184 8.53 -3.08 -17.07
CA THR A 184 7.64 -4.23 -16.79
C THR A 184 8.25 -5.58 -17.17
N ALA A 185 9.51 -5.58 -17.65
CA ALA A 185 10.22 -6.80 -17.99
C ALA A 185 10.41 -7.71 -16.75
N PRO A 186 10.32 -9.04 -16.91
CA PRO A 186 10.52 -9.97 -15.81
C PRO A 186 11.85 -9.75 -15.08
N LEU A 187 11.80 -9.72 -13.74
CA LEU A 187 12.96 -9.54 -12.86
C LEU A 187 13.77 -8.26 -13.12
N ALA A 188 13.17 -7.25 -13.77
CA ALA A 188 13.82 -5.97 -13.94
C ALA A 188 14.04 -5.30 -12.57
N MET A 189 15.28 -4.80 -12.37
CA MET A 189 15.66 -4.02 -11.17
C MET A 189 15.92 -2.55 -11.51
N ARG A 190 15.89 -2.22 -12.78
CA ARG A 190 16.10 -0.86 -13.33
C ARG A 190 15.66 -0.80 -14.77
N TRP A 191 15.49 0.40 -15.27
CA TRP A 191 15.30 0.65 -16.69
C TRP A 191 16.50 0.19 -17.51
N ARG A 192 16.25 -0.35 -18.71
CA ARG A 192 17.31 -0.77 -19.63
C ARG A 192 17.59 0.35 -20.64
N GLY A 193 18.82 0.83 -20.64
CA GLY A 193 19.26 1.91 -21.53
C GLY A 193 19.32 3.26 -20.83
N SER A 194 19.59 4.32 -21.61
CA SER A 194 19.63 5.70 -21.11
C SER A 194 18.23 6.29 -21.04
N LEU A 195 17.96 7.03 -19.98
CA LEU A 195 16.75 7.83 -19.85
C LEU A 195 16.98 9.26 -20.32
N PRO A 196 16.01 9.89 -21.00
CA PRO A 196 16.03 11.32 -21.28
C PRO A 196 16.11 12.14 -19.99
N SER A 197 16.66 13.36 -20.10
CA SER A 197 16.77 14.28 -18.95
C SER A 197 15.38 14.57 -18.36
N GLY A 198 15.27 14.51 -17.03
CA GLY A 198 14.03 14.76 -16.29
C GLY A 198 13.04 13.57 -16.29
N ILE A 199 13.46 12.40 -16.76
CA ILE A 199 12.73 11.14 -16.55
C ILE A 199 13.55 10.28 -15.60
N LEU A 200 12.94 9.80 -14.52
CA LEU A 200 13.56 8.98 -13.48
C LEU A 200 13.31 7.49 -13.76
N ASP A 201 14.21 6.66 -13.30
CA ASP A 201 14.02 5.19 -13.30
C ASP A 201 13.18 4.79 -12.08
N ALA A 202 11.90 4.48 -12.28
CA ALA A 202 10.99 4.10 -11.22
C ALA A 202 11.52 2.94 -10.36
N LEU A 203 12.13 1.92 -10.98
CA LEU A 203 12.62 0.76 -10.22
C LEU A 203 13.83 1.12 -9.37
N SER A 204 14.75 1.96 -9.88
CA SER A 204 15.90 2.43 -9.09
C SER A 204 15.45 3.25 -7.89
N GLU A 205 14.48 4.16 -8.07
CA GLU A 205 13.92 4.94 -6.96
C GLU A 205 13.20 4.04 -5.94
N LEU A 206 12.40 3.07 -6.39
CA LEU A 206 11.72 2.11 -5.51
C LEU A 206 12.71 1.22 -4.76
N MET A 207 13.83 0.80 -5.39
CA MET A 207 14.84 -0.01 -4.70
C MET A 207 15.56 0.77 -3.59
N ALA A 208 15.60 2.08 -3.66
CA ALA A 208 16.15 2.93 -2.60
C ALA A 208 15.21 3.08 -1.39
N GLN A 209 13.91 2.80 -1.54
CA GLN A 209 12.92 2.90 -0.46
C GLN A 209 12.98 1.71 0.50
N SER A 210 12.57 1.96 1.74
CA SER A 210 12.42 0.93 2.78
C SER A 210 11.39 -0.14 2.38
N ASP A 211 11.63 -1.39 2.80
CA ASP A 211 10.69 -2.50 2.67
C ASP A 211 9.51 -2.39 3.65
N GLN A 212 9.57 -1.45 4.59
CA GLN A 212 8.53 -1.15 5.57
C GLN A 212 7.98 0.25 5.32
N PHE A 213 6.67 0.41 5.48
CA PHE A 213 6.03 1.72 5.37
C PHE A 213 6.40 2.59 6.58
N GLU A 214 6.97 3.77 6.33
CA GLU A 214 7.55 4.66 7.35
C GLU A 214 6.81 5.98 7.53
N TYR A 215 5.83 6.27 6.67
CA TYR A 215 5.12 7.54 6.62
C TYR A 215 3.66 7.41 7.05
N GLU A 216 2.95 8.51 7.03
CA GLU A 216 1.51 8.58 7.24
C GLU A 216 0.80 8.82 5.91
N ALA A 217 -0.39 8.24 5.75
CA ALA A 217 -1.25 8.57 4.61
C ALA A 217 -1.80 9.99 4.75
N LEU A 218 -2.17 10.60 3.63
CA LEU A 218 -2.80 11.92 3.62
C LEU A 218 -4.14 11.90 4.37
N GLU A 219 -4.58 13.05 4.89
CA GLU A 219 -5.92 13.15 5.54
C GLU A 219 -7.05 12.80 4.57
N SER A 220 -6.85 13.01 3.26
CA SER A 220 -7.79 12.65 2.20
C SER A 220 -7.86 11.15 1.90
N ALA A 221 -6.98 10.33 2.49
CA ALA A 221 -6.96 8.89 2.23
C ALA A 221 -8.30 8.24 2.62
N PRO A 222 -8.86 7.35 1.79
CA PRO A 222 -10.11 6.67 2.09
C PRO A 222 -9.94 5.71 3.27
N SER A 223 -11.04 5.43 3.97
CA SER A 223 -11.05 4.25 4.80
C SER A 223 -10.97 2.98 3.93
N MET A 224 -10.50 1.86 4.49
CA MET A 224 -10.50 0.59 3.75
C MET A 224 -11.92 0.23 3.27
N LYS A 225 -12.95 0.52 4.06
CA LYS A 225 -14.35 0.30 3.68
C LYS A 225 -14.74 1.13 2.45
N ASP A 226 -14.37 2.41 2.42
CA ASP A 226 -14.72 3.31 1.30
C ASP A 226 -13.93 2.94 0.04
N TYR A 227 -12.68 2.51 0.18
CA TYR A 227 -11.89 2.00 -0.93
C TYR A 227 -12.51 0.73 -1.53
N LEU A 228 -12.88 -0.23 -0.70
CA LEU A 228 -13.48 -1.48 -1.16
C LEU A 228 -14.92 -1.30 -1.68
N ALA A 229 -15.59 -0.20 -1.37
CA ALA A 229 -16.89 0.14 -1.95
C ALA A 229 -16.81 0.59 -3.43
N GLN A 230 -15.61 0.75 -3.99
CA GLN A 230 -15.39 1.05 -5.41
C GLN A 230 -15.52 -0.18 -6.33
N VAL A 231 -15.66 -1.37 -5.76
CA VAL A 231 -15.93 -2.61 -6.51
C VAL A 231 -17.28 -2.47 -7.21
N ASP A 232 -17.32 -2.74 -8.50
CA ASP A 232 -18.55 -2.63 -9.29
C ASP A 232 -19.54 -3.77 -9.04
N SER A 233 -20.76 -3.67 -9.58
CA SER A 233 -21.82 -4.63 -9.33
C SER A 233 -21.54 -6.03 -9.90
N VAL A 234 -20.75 -6.14 -10.97
CA VAL A 234 -20.34 -7.43 -11.56
C VAL A 234 -19.31 -8.11 -10.66
N GLU A 235 -18.34 -7.34 -10.20
CA GLU A 235 -17.33 -7.81 -9.27
C GLU A 235 -17.93 -8.15 -7.89
N GLU A 236 -19.00 -7.43 -7.44
CA GLU A 236 -19.72 -7.80 -6.22
C GLU A 236 -20.39 -9.19 -6.31
N ALA A 237 -20.88 -9.59 -7.48
CA ALA A 237 -21.44 -10.93 -7.66
C ALA A 237 -20.36 -12.00 -7.46
N LEU A 238 -19.18 -11.78 -8.01
CA LEU A 238 -18.00 -12.64 -7.79
C LEU A 238 -17.63 -12.72 -6.30
N LEU A 239 -17.60 -11.59 -5.61
CA LEU A 239 -17.30 -11.56 -4.17
C LEU A 239 -18.31 -12.35 -3.34
N LYS A 240 -19.61 -12.27 -3.67
CA LYS A 240 -20.65 -13.07 -3.02
C LYS A 240 -20.44 -14.58 -3.23
N GLU A 241 -20.03 -14.96 -4.43
CA GLU A 241 -19.73 -16.37 -4.75
C GLU A 241 -18.48 -16.85 -4.02
N ALA A 242 -17.42 -16.03 -3.96
CA ALA A 242 -16.23 -16.35 -3.19
C ALA A 242 -16.54 -16.46 -1.68
N ALA A 243 -17.32 -15.55 -1.12
CA ALA A 243 -17.76 -15.59 0.27
C ALA A 243 -18.62 -16.82 0.59
N ALA A 244 -19.41 -17.32 -0.37
CA ALA A 244 -20.24 -18.53 -0.20
C ALA A 244 -19.40 -19.81 -0.01
N GLN A 245 -18.10 -19.79 -0.35
CA GLN A 245 -17.19 -20.92 -0.07
C GLN A 245 -16.93 -21.11 1.45
N GLY A 246 -17.25 -20.13 2.27
CA GLY A 246 -17.17 -20.19 3.74
C GLY A 246 -15.76 -20.23 4.34
N GLN A 247 -14.71 -20.23 3.51
CA GLN A 247 -13.31 -20.18 3.92
C GLN A 247 -12.43 -19.60 2.81
N PRO A 248 -11.22 -19.11 3.14
CA PRO A 248 -10.25 -18.66 2.14
C PRO A 248 -10.04 -19.68 1.04
N THR A 249 -10.10 -19.26 -0.21
CA THR A 249 -10.01 -20.14 -1.38
C THR A 249 -9.15 -19.51 -2.48
N ARG A 250 -8.76 -20.34 -3.46
CA ARG A 250 -8.07 -19.88 -4.66
C ARG A 250 -9.10 -19.64 -5.75
N VAL A 251 -9.23 -18.39 -6.17
CA VAL A 251 -10.22 -17.91 -7.15
C VAL A 251 -9.54 -17.79 -8.51
N GLY A 252 -10.13 -18.40 -9.54
CA GLY A 252 -9.71 -18.30 -10.93
C GLY A 252 -10.57 -17.29 -11.71
N LEU A 253 -9.93 -16.38 -12.39
CA LEU A 253 -10.57 -15.38 -13.24
C LEU A 253 -10.08 -15.59 -14.68
N TYR A 254 -11.01 -15.89 -15.59
CA TYR A 254 -10.74 -16.01 -17.02
C TYR A 254 -11.33 -14.78 -17.73
N ARG A 255 -10.51 -13.76 -18.02
CA ARG A 255 -10.98 -12.44 -18.43
C ARG A 255 -10.14 -11.83 -19.54
N GLU A 256 -10.76 -10.96 -20.34
CA GLU A 256 -10.09 -10.09 -21.32
C GLU A 256 -9.38 -8.91 -20.65
N SER A 257 -10.00 -8.38 -19.60
CA SER A 257 -9.45 -7.27 -18.83
C SER A 257 -8.92 -7.75 -17.49
N PHE A 258 -7.81 -7.17 -17.06
CA PHE A 258 -7.25 -7.44 -15.72
C PHE A 258 -8.24 -6.96 -14.64
N PRO A 259 -8.37 -7.68 -13.50
CA PRO A 259 -9.27 -7.30 -12.41
C PRO A 259 -8.92 -5.93 -11.82
N SER A 260 -9.93 -5.20 -11.34
CA SER A 260 -9.70 -3.92 -10.68
C SER A 260 -8.83 -4.08 -9.42
N ALA A 261 -8.08 -3.03 -9.07
CA ALA A 261 -7.27 -3.03 -7.86
C ALA A 261 -8.14 -3.18 -6.60
N ALA A 262 -9.34 -2.62 -6.61
CA ALA A 262 -10.30 -2.75 -5.51
C ALA A 262 -10.79 -4.20 -5.36
N LEU A 263 -11.13 -4.89 -6.45
CA LEU A 263 -11.52 -6.31 -6.41
C LEU A 263 -10.39 -7.18 -5.88
N LEU A 264 -9.19 -7.02 -6.41
CA LEU A 264 -8.03 -7.80 -5.96
C LEU A 264 -7.76 -7.56 -4.48
N THR A 265 -7.77 -6.30 -4.06
CA THR A 265 -7.58 -5.94 -2.64
C THR A 265 -8.67 -6.58 -1.78
N ARG A 266 -9.93 -6.56 -2.19
CA ARG A 266 -11.02 -7.18 -1.44
C ARG A 266 -10.80 -8.68 -1.28
N LEU A 267 -10.51 -9.39 -2.37
CA LEU A 267 -10.23 -10.83 -2.32
C LEU A 267 -9.06 -11.16 -1.39
N TRP A 268 -7.99 -10.37 -1.42
CA TRP A 268 -6.83 -10.58 -0.54
C TRP A 268 -7.16 -10.29 0.93
N MET A 269 -7.96 -9.24 1.19
CA MET A 269 -8.40 -8.90 2.56
C MET A 269 -9.32 -9.99 3.15
N ASP A 270 -10.10 -10.67 2.31
CA ASP A 270 -10.94 -11.81 2.71
C ASP A 270 -10.12 -13.13 2.76
N GLY A 271 -8.79 -13.06 2.54
CA GLY A 271 -7.85 -14.18 2.63
C GLY A 271 -7.79 -15.06 1.37
N HIS A 272 -8.46 -14.67 0.28
CA HIS A 272 -8.42 -15.39 -0.98
C HIS A 272 -7.11 -15.17 -1.74
N SER A 273 -6.70 -16.14 -2.55
CA SER A 273 -5.68 -15.97 -3.57
C SER A 273 -6.31 -15.98 -4.96
N VAL A 274 -5.70 -15.28 -5.91
CA VAL A 274 -6.28 -15.07 -7.24
C VAL A 274 -5.37 -15.62 -8.32
N VAL A 275 -5.94 -16.34 -9.28
CA VAL A 275 -5.30 -16.77 -10.52
C VAL A 275 -6.02 -16.10 -11.68
N VAL A 276 -5.34 -15.21 -12.38
CA VAL A 276 -5.85 -14.50 -13.55
C VAL A 276 -5.30 -15.18 -14.80
N VAL A 277 -6.17 -15.55 -15.73
CA VAL A 277 -5.79 -16.08 -17.04
C VAL A 277 -6.37 -15.17 -18.11
N ASP A 278 -5.48 -14.61 -18.93
CA ASP A 278 -5.83 -13.68 -20.00
C ASP A 278 -6.49 -14.41 -21.19
N LYS A 279 -7.76 -14.10 -21.48
CA LYS A 279 -8.52 -14.65 -22.61
C LYS A 279 -7.88 -14.35 -23.95
N SER A 280 -7.10 -13.29 -24.09
CA SER A 280 -6.41 -12.96 -25.34
C SER A 280 -5.24 -13.92 -25.65
N GLN A 281 -4.70 -14.59 -24.64
CA GLN A 281 -3.52 -15.46 -24.74
C GLN A 281 -3.85 -16.94 -24.64
N TYR A 282 -4.94 -17.30 -23.98
CA TYR A 282 -5.29 -18.68 -23.66
C TYR A 282 -6.73 -19.01 -24.05
N THR A 283 -6.96 -20.21 -24.62
CA THR A 283 -8.32 -20.73 -24.82
C THR A 283 -8.94 -21.13 -23.47
N PHE A 284 -10.26 -21.28 -23.43
CA PHE A 284 -10.97 -21.68 -22.22
C PHE A 284 -10.52 -23.07 -21.72
N GLU A 285 -10.31 -24.02 -22.63
CA GLU A 285 -9.81 -25.35 -22.29
C GLU A 285 -8.44 -25.27 -21.63
N LYS A 286 -7.56 -24.43 -22.17
CA LYS A 286 -6.22 -24.24 -21.58
C LYS A 286 -6.29 -23.54 -20.22
N ALA A 287 -7.20 -22.59 -20.07
CA ALA A 287 -7.45 -21.93 -18.78
C ALA A 287 -7.93 -22.94 -17.73
N GLN A 288 -8.80 -23.88 -18.10
CA GLN A 288 -9.24 -24.97 -17.20
C GLN A 288 -8.08 -25.86 -16.73
N GLU A 289 -7.17 -26.24 -17.64
CA GLU A 289 -5.96 -26.97 -17.29
C GLU A 289 -5.08 -26.18 -16.30
N ILE A 290 -4.90 -24.90 -16.54
CA ILE A 290 -4.17 -23.99 -15.64
C ILE A 290 -4.85 -23.96 -14.27
N PHE A 291 -6.16 -23.71 -14.21
CA PHE A 291 -6.90 -23.66 -12.95
C PHE A 291 -6.82 -24.97 -12.17
N ALA A 292 -6.88 -26.10 -12.87
CA ALA A 292 -6.70 -27.41 -12.23
C ALA A 292 -5.29 -27.56 -11.64
N SER A 293 -4.24 -27.17 -12.38
CA SER A 293 -2.85 -27.22 -11.93
C SER A 293 -2.58 -26.28 -10.74
N GLU A 294 -3.20 -25.11 -10.73
CA GLU A 294 -3.13 -24.11 -9.66
C GLU A 294 -4.08 -24.41 -8.49
N LYS A 295 -4.81 -25.53 -8.53
CA LYS A 295 -5.76 -25.93 -7.48
C LYS A 295 -6.83 -24.88 -7.20
N VAL A 296 -7.28 -24.20 -8.23
CA VAL A 296 -8.39 -23.24 -8.17
C VAL A 296 -9.67 -23.99 -7.77
N ARG A 297 -10.44 -23.42 -6.83
CA ARG A 297 -11.70 -23.99 -6.34
C ARG A 297 -12.94 -23.28 -6.85
N LEU A 298 -12.81 -22.01 -7.18
CA LEU A 298 -13.88 -21.18 -7.73
C LEU A 298 -13.36 -20.57 -9.02
N VAL A 299 -14.04 -20.84 -10.13
CA VAL A 299 -13.75 -20.22 -11.43
C VAL A 299 -14.89 -19.28 -11.78
N VAL A 300 -14.55 -18.04 -12.10
CA VAL A 300 -15.49 -17.01 -12.54
C VAL A 300 -15.06 -16.50 -13.91
N ASP A 301 -16.02 -16.48 -14.83
CA ASP A 301 -15.86 -16.07 -16.23
C ASP A 301 -16.43 -14.66 -16.48
#